data_5a5b4a1d1aa31aa8cfa6f84e2272e182
#
_entry.id   5a5b4a1d1aa31aa8cfa6f84e2272e182
#
_cell.length_a   1.000
_cell.length_b   1.000
_cell.length_c   1.000
_cell.angle_alpha   90.00
_cell.angle_beta   90.00
_cell.angle_gamma   90.00
#
_symmetry.space_group_name_H-M   'P 1'
#
loop_
_entity.id
_entity.type
_entity.pdbx_description
1 polymer ?
#
loop_
_entity_poly.entity_id
_entity_poly.type
_entity_poly.pdbx_seq_one_letter_code
_entity_poly.pdbx_strand_id
1 'polypeptide(L)'
;MFGMSRLAAALILGIAILGARAKAQDTSFMDMNMNMGCMLMAGMHEMQLSVYQSGATEDSCPAIPFPGAAVVTLTAVSKELRAMTTEVRIVRGAEANTAAGASLAPITLAYLPPKIYPTGVITLPANFDQPGQYAVLVTVSDGKDMTMSGRLIVSVAQG
;
A
#
# COMPACT_ATOMS: atom_id res chain seq x y z
N MET A 1 1.19 -73.67 44.55
CA MET A 1 0.71 -72.94 45.75
C MET A 1 0.63 -71.44 45.39
N PHE A 2 -0.56 -70.98 45.36
CA PHE A 2 -1.08 -69.65 45.39
C PHE A 2 -0.13 -68.47 45.27
N GLY A 3 -0.34 -67.69 44.20
CA GLY A 3 0.16 -66.36 44.06
C GLY A 3 -0.73 -65.56 43.14
N MET A 4 -1.68 -64.87 43.72
CA MET A 4 -2.68 -64.08 43.00
C MET A 4 -2.08 -62.89 42.27
N SER A 5 -2.29 -62.91 41.00
CA SER A 5 -2.22 -61.80 40.08
C SER A 5 -2.96 -60.57 40.58
N ARG A 6 -2.33 -59.41 40.55
CA ARG A 6 -3.01 -58.12 40.59
C ARG A 6 -2.55 -57.30 39.38
N LEU A 7 -3.41 -57.33 38.40
CA LEU A 7 -3.45 -56.39 37.30
C LEU A 7 -3.64 -54.99 37.85
N ALA A 8 -2.63 -54.11 37.71
CA ALA A 8 -2.79 -52.69 37.86
C ALA A 8 -2.93 -52.10 36.45
N ALA A 9 -4.17 -51.80 36.10
CA ALA A 9 -4.46 -51.06 34.89
C ALA A 9 -4.06 -49.58 35.12
N ALA A 10 -2.96 -49.18 34.52
CA ALA A 10 -2.60 -47.77 34.46
C ALA A 10 -3.40 -47.11 33.34
N LEU A 11 -4.40 -46.34 33.73
CA LEU A 11 -5.16 -45.47 32.83
C LEU A 11 -4.28 -44.25 32.52
N ILE A 12 -3.63 -44.27 31.38
CA ILE A 12 -2.93 -43.11 30.87
C ILE A 12 -3.98 -42.20 30.25
N LEU A 13 -4.37 -41.18 31.02
CA LEU A 13 -5.22 -40.10 30.53
C LEU A 13 -4.37 -39.24 29.59
N GLY A 14 -4.49 -39.49 28.27
CA GLY A 14 -3.88 -38.65 27.24
C GLY A 14 -4.56 -37.30 27.22
N ILE A 15 -3.94 -36.30 27.79
CA ILE A 15 -4.33 -34.91 27.60
C ILE A 15 -3.89 -34.52 26.18
N ALA A 16 -4.84 -34.61 25.25
CA ALA A 16 -4.69 -34.00 23.95
C ALA A 16 -4.64 -32.45 24.12
N ILE A 17 -3.46 -31.91 24.20
CA ILE A 17 -3.27 -30.46 24.08
C ILE A 17 -3.61 -30.12 22.64
N LEU A 18 -4.85 -29.73 22.38
CA LEU A 18 -5.20 -29.00 21.16
C LEU A 18 -4.41 -27.68 21.20
N GLY A 19 -3.25 -27.68 20.58
CA GLY A 19 -2.56 -26.46 20.25
C GLY A 19 -3.44 -25.66 19.31
N ALA A 20 -4.25 -24.77 19.85
CA ALA A 20 -4.86 -23.72 19.08
C ALA A 20 -3.69 -22.88 18.52
N ARG A 21 -3.32 -23.15 17.27
CA ARG A 21 -2.51 -22.23 16.52
C ARG A 21 -3.34 -20.97 16.37
N ALA A 22 -3.10 -20.00 17.23
CA ALA A 22 -3.52 -18.65 17.00
C ALA A 22 -2.85 -18.24 15.67
N LYS A 23 -3.61 -18.26 14.59
CA LYS A 23 -3.23 -17.53 13.38
C LYS A 23 -3.11 -16.10 13.84
N ALA A 24 -1.87 -15.58 13.86
CA ALA A 24 -1.67 -14.16 13.92
C ALA A 24 -2.51 -13.59 12.77
N GLN A 25 -3.59 -12.92 13.10
CA GLN A 25 -4.28 -12.07 12.15
C GLN A 25 -3.29 -10.96 11.85
N ASP A 26 -2.56 -11.11 10.76
CA ASP A 26 -2.01 -9.96 10.09
C ASP A 26 -3.19 -9.10 9.69
N THR A 27 -3.63 -8.28 10.62
CA THR A 27 -4.38 -7.10 10.30
C THR A 27 -3.38 -6.15 9.66
N SER A 28 -2.99 -6.49 8.44
CA SER A 28 -2.26 -5.54 7.63
C SER A 28 -3.22 -4.38 7.44
N PHE A 29 -2.77 -3.20 7.84
CA PHE A 29 -3.47 -1.93 7.59
C PHE A 29 -3.84 -1.75 6.11
N MET A 30 -3.36 -2.62 5.24
CA MET A 30 -3.68 -2.68 3.82
C MET A 30 -5.11 -3.16 3.53
N ASP A 31 -5.70 -4.00 4.38
CA ASP A 31 -7.07 -4.49 4.17
C ASP A 31 -8.14 -3.43 4.47
N MET A 32 -7.83 -2.43 5.27
CA MET A 32 -8.75 -1.32 5.50
C MET A 32 -8.90 -0.39 4.30
N ASN A 33 -7.95 -0.40 3.38
CA ASN A 33 -7.96 0.46 2.20
C ASN A 33 -8.88 -0.02 1.07
N MET A 34 -9.26 -1.29 1.05
CA MET A 34 -10.09 -1.83 -0.03
C MET A 34 -11.53 -1.32 -0.02
N ASN A 35 -12.02 -0.79 1.08
CA ASN A 35 -13.39 -0.29 1.23
C ASN A 35 -13.54 1.23 1.18
N MET A 36 -12.44 1.97 1.19
CA MET A 36 -12.45 3.44 1.21
C MET A 36 -12.00 4.08 -0.11
N GLY A 37 -11.91 3.31 -1.20
CA GLY A 37 -11.33 3.77 -2.45
C GLY A 37 -9.81 3.90 -2.37
N CYS A 38 -9.23 4.65 -3.28
CA CYS A 38 -7.78 4.82 -3.34
C CYS A 38 -7.30 5.94 -2.42
N MET A 39 -7.26 5.65 -1.13
CA MET A 39 -6.76 6.57 -0.12
C MET A 39 -5.30 6.28 0.18
N LEU A 40 -4.47 7.31 0.12
CA LEU A 40 -3.06 7.26 0.48
C LEU A 40 -2.85 8.08 1.76
N MET A 41 -2.18 7.47 2.73
CA MET A 41 -1.82 8.13 3.98
C MET A 41 -0.33 8.48 3.98
N ALA A 42 0.00 9.75 4.11
CA ALA A 42 1.35 10.22 4.39
C ALA A 42 1.39 10.68 5.86
N GLY A 43 1.85 9.78 6.74
CA GLY A 43 1.69 9.95 8.17
C GLY A 43 0.21 10.01 8.56
N MET A 44 -0.21 11.13 9.16
CA MET A 44 -1.62 11.37 9.54
C MET A 44 -2.41 12.12 8.46
N HIS A 45 -1.78 12.47 7.35
CA HIS A 45 -2.41 13.25 6.28
C HIS A 45 -2.94 12.34 5.19
N GLU A 46 -4.17 12.61 4.80
CA GLU A 46 -4.94 11.81 3.86
C GLU A 46 -5.00 12.46 2.48
N MET A 47 -4.74 11.66 1.46
CA MET A 47 -4.85 12.04 0.05
C MET A 47 -5.68 11.00 -0.69
N GLN A 48 -6.55 11.45 -1.56
CA GLN A 48 -7.27 10.57 -2.48
C GLN A 48 -6.50 10.47 -3.79
N LEU A 49 -6.29 9.24 -4.25
CA LEU A 49 -5.67 8.95 -5.54
C LEU A 49 -6.76 8.53 -6.53
N SER A 50 -6.67 9.05 -7.74
CA SER A 50 -7.50 8.66 -8.89
C SER A 50 -6.61 8.40 -10.09
N VAL A 51 -6.97 7.42 -10.91
CA VAL A 51 -6.23 7.07 -12.13
C VAL A 51 -7.20 7.06 -13.31
N TYR A 52 -6.92 7.89 -14.30
CA TYR A 52 -7.72 7.97 -15.52
C TYR A 52 -6.87 7.56 -16.72
N GLN A 53 -7.29 6.51 -17.42
CA GLN A 53 -6.67 6.11 -18.68
C GLN A 53 -7.21 6.91 -19.85
N SER A 54 -6.45 7.01 -20.93
CA SER A 54 -6.86 7.72 -22.14
C SER A 54 -8.18 7.18 -22.67
N GLY A 55 -9.18 8.06 -22.81
CA GLY A 55 -10.52 7.71 -23.28
C GLY A 55 -11.46 7.15 -22.21
N ALA A 56 -11.00 6.93 -21.00
CA ALA A 56 -11.83 6.54 -19.87
C ALA A 56 -12.32 7.76 -19.09
N THR A 57 -13.57 7.74 -18.68
CA THR A 57 -14.18 8.76 -17.81
C THR A 57 -14.28 8.31 -16.36
N GLU A 58 -13.99 7.05 -16.11
CA GLU A 58 -14.06 6.45 -14.78
C GLU A 58 -12.67 6.30 -14.16
N ASP A 59 -12.63 6.44 -12.84
CA ASP A 59 -11.44 6.19 -12.05
C ASP A 59 -11.13 4.69 -12.00
N SER A 60 -9.93 4.33 -12.42
CA SER A 60 -9.46 2.94 -12.46
C SER A 60 -8.66 2.52 -11.22
N CYS A 61 -8.53 3.37 -10.21
CA CYS A 61 -7.75 3.06 -9.04
C CYS A 61 -8.48 2.09 -8.10
N PRO A 62 -7.83 1.05 -7.53
CA PRO A 62 -6.41 0.67 -7.68
C PRO A 62 -6.15 -0.34 -8.81
N ALA A 63 -7.17 -0.78 -9.53
CA ALA A 63 -7.09 -1.82 -10.54
C ALA A 63 -7.20 -1.23 -11.94
N ILE A 64 -6.06 -0.95 -12.55
CA ILE A 64 -5.94 -0.41 -13.91
C ILE A 64 -6.20 -1.54 -14.90
N PRO A 65 -7.20 -1.44 -15.79
CA PRO A 65 -7.66 -2.57 -16.58
C PRO A 65 -6.70 -3.02 -17.69
N PHE A 66 -5.82 -2.15 -18.16
CA PHE A 66 -4.85 -2.49 -19.21
C PHE A 66 -3.62 -1.58 -19.17
N PRO A 67 -2.47 -2.02 -19.69
CA PRO A 67 -1.28 -1.18 -19.81
C PRO A 67 -1.52 0.02 -20.74
N GLY A 68 -0.85 1.12 -20.48
CA GLY A 68 -0.88 2.30 -21.32
C GLY A 68 -0.76 3.61 -20.57
N ALA A 69 -0.96 4.69 -21.30
CA ALA A 69 -0.92 6.03 -20.75
C ALA A 69 -2.10 6.29 -19.82
N ALA A 70 -1.83 6.94 -18.71
CA ALA A 70 -2.82 7.35 -17.73
C ALA A 70 -2.45 8.69 -17.11
N VAL A 71 -3.41 9.31 -16.45
CA VAL A 71 -3.22 10.49 -15.62
C VAL A 71 -3.54 10.10 -14.19
N VAL A 72 -2.56 10.25 -13.32
CA VAL A 72 -2.70 10.05 -11.89
C VAL A 72 -2.97 11.39 -11.24
N THR A 73 -4.04 11.47 -10.46
CA THR A 73 -4.41 12.67 -9.72
C THR A 73 -4.43 12.37 -8.23
N LEU A 74 -3.74 13.18 -7.46
CA LEU A 74 -3.75 13.17 -6.00
C LEU A 74 -4.49 14.40 -5.51
N THR A 75 -5.49 14.19 -4.66
CA THR A 75 -6.27 15.27 -4.05
C THR A 75 -6.07 15.25 -2.55
N ALA A 76 -5.58 16.35 -2.00
CA ALA A 76 -5.39 16.51 -0.57
C ALA A 76 -6.75 16.58 0.14
N VAL A 77 -7.03 15.59 0.99
CA VAL A 77 -8.18 15.59 1.87
C VAL A 77 -7.86 16.41 3.12
N SER A 78 -6.69 16.20 3.70
CA SER A 78 -6.18 17.01 4.80
C SER A 78 -5.76 18.40 4.31
N LYS A 79 -6.34 19.43 4.88
CA LYS A 79 -6.11 20.82 4.45
C LYS A 79 -4.67 21.28 4.64
N GLU A 80 -4.00 20.76 5.64
CA GLU A 80 -2.61 21.06 6.00
C GLU A 80 -1.64 20.76 4.85
N LEU A 81 -1.93 19.77 4.03
CA LEU A 81 -1.11 19.38 2.88
C LEU A 81 -0.95 20.49 1.84
N ARG A 82 -1.89 21.43 1.78
CA ARG A 82 -1.85 22.55 0.82
C ARG A 82 -0.73 23.55 1.09
N ALA A 83 -0.22 23.56 2.33
CA ALA A 83 0.89 24.42 2.74
C ALA A 83 2.22 23.64 2.85
N MET A 84 2.19 22.33 2.65
CA MET A 84 3.37 21.46 2.74
C MET A 84 3.95 21.19 1.35
N THR A 85 5.26 20.98 1.28
CA THR A 85 5.87 20.48 0.05
C THR A 85 5.48 19.01 -0.14
N THR A 86 5.11 18.66 -1.36
CA THR A 86 4.75 17.29 -1.72
C THR A 86 5.61 16.83 -2.90
N GLU A 87 6.26 15.70 -2.74
CA GLU A 87 7.00 14.98 -3.77
C GLU A 87 6.20 13.73 -4.13
N VAL A 88 6.09 13.44 -5.41
CA VAL A 88 5.39 12.24 -5.91
C VAL A 88 6.29 11.46 -6.85
N ARG A 89 6.34 10.16 -6.66
CA ARG A 89 7.08 9.23 -7.52
C ARG A 89 6.23 8.00 -7.80
N ILE A 90 6.15 7.59 -9.05
CA ILE A 90 5.52 6.34 -9.45
C ILE A 90 6.61 5.38 -9.91
N VAL A 91 6.68 4.22 -9.30
CA VAL A 91 7.71 3.23 -9.55
C VAL A 91 7.12 1.86 -9.86
N ARG A 92 7.89 1.05 -10.56
CA ARG A 92 7.60 -0.35 -10.80
C ARG A 92 7.81 -1.17 -9.54
N GLY A 93 6.88 -2.08 -9.25
CA GLY A 93 6.96 -3.00 -8.11
C GLY A 93 6.31 -2.46 -6.84
N ALA A 94 5.89 -3.39 -5.99
CA ALA A 94 5.18 -3.09 -4.75
C ALA A 94 6.11 -2.84 -3.55
N GLU A 95 7.35 -3.31 -3.63
CA GLU A 95 8.29 -3.29 -2.50
C GLU A 95 9.03 -1.95 -2.34
N ALA A 96 8.95 -1.07 -3.34
CA ALA A 96 9.64 0.20 -3.29
C ALA A 96 9.07 1.13 -2.21
N ASN A 97 9.93 1.89 -1.57
CA ASN A 97 9.57 2.91 -0.61
C ASN A 97 10.47 4.16 -0.77
N THR A 98 10.06 5.26 -0.17
CA THR A 98 10.77 6.54 -0.30
C THR A 98 12.17 6.53 0.31
N ALA A 99 12.46 5.63 1.24
CA ALA A 99 13.77 5.52 1.87
C ALA A 99 14.85 4.94 0.92
N ALA A 100 14.45 4.27 -0.16
CA ALA A 100 15.38 3.71 -1.13
C ALA A 100 16.11 4.76 -1.99
N GLY A 101 15.62 6.00 -2.04
CA GLY A 101 16.28 7.16 -2.66
C GLY A 101 16.75 6.90 -4.09
N ALA A 102 18.06 7.04 -4.32
CA ALA A 102 18.69 6.93 -5.64
C ALA A 102 18.47 5.58 -6.34
N SER A 103 18.22 4.51 -5.60
CA SER A 103 17.95 3.19 -6.20
C SER A 103 16.60 3.09 -6.90
N LEU A 104 15.72 4.07 -6.72
CA LEU A 104 14.41 4.12 -7.40
C LEU A 104 14.48 4.65 -8.83
N ALA A 105 15.53 5.36 -9.19
CA ALA A 105 15.63 5.99 -10.51
C ALA A 105 15.42 5.01 -11.68
N PRO A 106 16.02 3.81 -11.71
CA PRO A 106 15.83 2.86 -12.80
C PRO A 106 14.41 2.30 -12.96
N ILE A 107 13.61 2.33 -11.90
CA ILE A 107 12.24 1.79 -11.87
C ILE A 107 11.18 2.91 -11.84
N THR A 108 11.60 4.16 -11.92
CA THR A 108 10.70 5.31 -11.88
C THR A 108 10.04 5.55 -13.24
N LEU A 109 8.69 5.57 -13.25
CA LEU A 109 7.90 5.91 -14.42
C LEU A 109 7.61 7.40 -14.50
N ALA A 110 7.37 8.03 -13.37
CA ALA A 110 7.02 9.44 -13.28
C ALA A 110 7.50 10.03 -11.97
N TYR A 111 7.88 11.28 -11.98
CA TYR A 111 8.43 11.98 -10.83
C TYR A 111 8.05 13.46 -10.83
N LEU A 112 7.56 13.94 -9.71
CA LEU A 112 7.40 15.35 -9.40
C LEU A 112 8.27 15.71 -8.20
N PRO A 113 9.20 16.64 -8.34
CA PRO A 113 10.05 17.10 -7.24
C PRO A 113 9.20 17.81 -6.16
N PRO A 114 9.74 17.99 -4.95
CA PRO A 114 9.03 18.65 -3.86
C PRO A 114 8.54 20.05 -4.27
N LYS A 115 7.25 20.27 -4.10
CA LYS A 115 6.58 21.54 -4.45
C LYS A 115 5.34 21.72 -3.58
N ILE A 116 4.96 22.98 -3.31
CA ILE A 116 3.70 23.33 -2.67
C ILE A 116 2.56 23.36 -3.70
N TYR A 117 1.46 22.70 -3.40
CA TYR A 117 0.26 22.68 -4.24
C TYR A 117 -0.93 23.31 -3.48
N PRO A 118 -1.11 24.65 -3.60
CA PRO A 118 -2.12 25.37 -2.79
C PRO A 118 -3.55 24.94 -3.05
N THR A 119 -3.85 24.45 -4.24
CA THR A 119 -5.17 23.89 -4.58
C THR A 119 -5.41 22.51 -3.95
N GLY A 120 -4.36 21.85 -3.48
CA GLY A 120 -4.41 20.48 -2.99
C GLY A 120 -4.59 19.42 -4.07
N VAL A 121 -4.44 19.79 -5.35
CA VAL A 121 -4.56 18.86 -6.48
C VAL A 121 -3.22 18.75 -7.20
N ILE A 122 -2.76 17.52 -7.36
CA ILE A 122 -1.52 17.17 -8.04
C ILE A 122 -1.87 16.24 -9.19
N THR A 123 -1.48 16.60 -10.39
CA THR A 123 -1.71 15.80 -11.59
C THR A 123 -0.40 15.36 -12.19
N LEU A 124 -0.27 14.05 -12.46
CA LEU A 124 0.94 13.43 -12.95
C LEU A 124 0.63 12.46 -14.08
N PRO A 125 1.03 12.77 -15.32
CA PRO A 125 0.98 11.80 -16.41
C PRO A 125 1.93 10.63 -16.14
N ALA A 126 1.48 9.41 -16.39
CA ALA A 126 2.28 8.20 -16.24
C ALA A 126 1.95 7.21 -17.36
N ASN A 127 2.94 6.46 -17.80
CA ASN A 127 2.75 5.36 -18.73
C ASN A 127 2.99 4.03 -18.01
N PHE A 128 1.92 3.32 -17.72
CA PHE A 128 1.98 1.97 -17.17
C PHE A 128 2.21 0.97 -18.30
N ASP A 129 3.44 0.82 -18.73
CA ASP A 129 3.84 0.13 -19.95
C ASP A 129 3.73 -1.40 -19.89
N GLN A 130 3.61 -1.96 -18.70
CA GLN A 130 3.53 -3.42 -18.48
C GLN A 130 2.49 -3.78 -17.44
N PRO A 131 1.88 -4.98 -17.53
CA PRO A 131 1.08 -5.54 -16.44
C PRO A 131 1.93 -5.72 -15.18
N GLY A 132 1.29 -5.68 -14.03
CA GLY A 132 1.93 -5.90 -12.73
C GLY A 132 1.64 -4.82 -11.73
N GLN A 133 2.41 -4.80 -10.66
CA GLN A 133 2.23 -3.85 -9.56
C GLN A 133 3.15 -2.65 -9.68
N TYR A 134 2.62 -1.51 -9.30
CA TYR A 134 3.33 -0.23 -9.22
C TYR A 134 3.04 0.41 -7.87
N ALA A 135 4.00 1.18 -7.37
CA ALA A 135 3.83 1.94 -6.15
C ALA A 135 3.77 3.44 -6.46
N VAL A 136 2.77 4.10 -5.94
CA VAL A 136 2.71 5.57 -5.87
C VAL A 136 3.27 5.97 -4.52
N LEU A 137 4.40 6.65 -4.53
CA LEU A 137 5.13 7.09 -3.35
C LEU A 137 4.95 8.60 -3.19
N VAL A 138 4.53 9.01 -2.01
CA VAL A 138 4.35 10.43 -1.67
C VAL A 138 5.20 10.76 -0.46
N THR A 139 5.93 11.86 -0.54
CA THR A 139 6.65 12.43 0.60
C THR A 139 6.18 13.85 0.80
N VAL A 140 5.76 14.17 2.01
CA VAL A 140 5.31 15.50 2.41
C VAL A 140 6.20 16.04 3.50
N SER A 141 6.48 17.35 3.45
CA SER A 141 7.30 18.02 4.45
C SER A 141 6.75 19.40 4.77
N ASP A 142 6.81 19.78 6.03
CA ASP A 142 6.46 21.14 6.48
C ASP A 142 7.60 22.16 6.28
N GLY A 143 8.74 21.69 5.75
CA GLY A 143 9.93 22.52 5.54
C GLY A 143 10.73 22.81 6.82
N LYS A 144 10.38 22.21 7.94
CA LYS A 144 11.05 22.32 9.23
C LYS A 144 11.64 20.97 9.64
N ASP A 145 10.95 20.27 10.55
CA ASP A 145 11.47 19.04 11.14
C ASP A 145 10.63 17.80 10.78
N MET A 146 9.49 17.99 10.11
CA MET A 146 8.55 16.93 9.85
C MET A 146 8.56 16.53 8.37
N THR A 147 8.90 15.28 8.13
CA THR A 147 8.77 14.63 6.82
C THR A 147 8.01 13.32 7.00
N MET A 148 6.98 13.14 6.22
CA MET A 148 6.13 11.96 6.26
C MET A 148 6.01 11.37 4.88
N SER A 149 5.90 10.05 4.81
CA SER A 149 5.78 9.33 3.55
C SER A 149 4.59 8.41 3.55
N GLY A 150 4.02 8.21 2.39
CA GLY A 150 2.95 7.26 2.14
C GLY A 150 3.18 6.48 0.86
N ARG A 151 2.54 5.32 0.77
CA ARG A 151 2.62 4.44 -0.38
C ARG A 151 1.25 3.85 -0.68
N LEU A 152 0.87 3.84 -1.94
CA LEU A 152 -0.29 3.11 -2.42
C LEU A 152 0.12 2.22 -3.59
N ILE A 153 -0.34 0.97 -3.57
CA ILE A 153 -0.09 0.04 -4.65
C ILE A 153 -1.26 0.08 -5.63
N VAL A 154 -0.93 0.21 -6.90
CA VAL A 154 -1.86 0.04 -8.01
C VAL A 154 -1.46 -1.17 -8.84
N SER A 155 -2.43 -1.87 -9.39
CA SER A 155 -2.21 -3.08 -10.18
C SER A 155 -2.71 -2.86 -11.60
N VAL A 156 -1.87 -3.17 -12.58
CA VAL A 156 -2.24 -3.15 -14.00
C VAL A 156 -2.51 -4.56 -14.46
N ALA A 157 -3.71 -4.81 -14.97
CA ALA A 157 -4.11 -6.10 -15.48
C ALA A 157 -3.40 -6.41 -16.82
N GLN A 158 -3.33 -7.71 -17.15
CA GLN A 158 -2.98 -8.14 -18.49
C GLN A 158 -4.16 -7.83 -19.42
N GLY A 159 -3.91 -7.00 -20.40
CA GLY A 159 -4.90 -6.64 -21.41
C GLY A 159 -5.29 -7.80 -22.32
#